data_f7d66ac3097917301133b9bc52fa2ea9
#
_entry.id   f7d66ac3097917301133b9bc52fa2ea9
#
_cell.length_a   1.000
_cell.length_b   1.000
_cell.length_c   1.000
_cell.angle_alpha   90.00
_cell.angle_beta   90.00
_cell.angle_gamma   90.00
#
_symmetry.space_group_name_H-M   'P 1'
#
loop_
_entity.id
_entity.type
_entity.pdbx_description
1 polymer ?
#
loop_
_entity_poly.entity_id
_entity_poly.type
_entity_poly.pdbx_seq_one_letter_code
_entity_poly.pdbx_strand_id
1 'polypeptide(L)'
;ASSQTLFSMTSACMFVVIPHVVPRDGCAKTEMLCVWQNEGVTILRSLRGMMRSDPNAIDVPRFIQAHGLHVPIILRPLTTDDCDEWNEVRWRNDDWLKPWESGDPVHGASMSFNEWVRAMRCNERNGTGVVFAIEHHGRIVGQISLGAICYGAMRTGVVGYWVDERCAGRGYAPMAVTLLADWAMFDPSGPQLHRVEIDLLPENERSRKVALKVGASYEGMRKAYMFVNGQWRDHE
;
A
#
# COMPACT_ATOMS: atom_id res chain seq x y z
N ALA A 1 -28.50 -20.23 11.80
CA ALA A 1 -27.20 -20.83 11.54
C ALA A 1 -26.56 -19.95 10.48
N SER A 2 -25.82 -18.94 10.91
CA SER A 2 -25.06 -18.05 10.03
C SER A 2 -23.77 -18.76 9.62
N SER A 3 -23.70 -19.13 8.37
CA SER A 3 -22.51 -19.65 7.73
C SER A 3 -21.47 -18.51 7.69
N GLN A 4 -20.49 -18.55 8.58
CA GLN A 4 -19.30 -17.71 8.46
C GLN A 4 -18.45 -18.29 7.34
N THR A 5 -18.50 -17.64 6.18
CA THR A 5 -17.63 -17.98 5.06
C THR A 5 -16.22 -17.50 5.38
N LEU A 6 -15.33 -18.43 5.62
CA LEU A 6 -13.88 -18.18 5.84
C LEU A 6 -13.26 -17.73 4.52
N PHE A 7 -12.58 -16.59 4.53
CA PHE A 7 -11.94 -16.01 3.34
C PHE A 7 -10.43 -16.22 3.35
N SER A 8 -9.92 -16.49 2.16
CA SER A 8 -8.50 -16.35 1.85
C SER A 8 -8.18 -14.85 1.74
N MET A 9 -7.64 -14.26 2.78
CA MET A 9 -7.11 -12.89 2.75
C MET A 9 -5.65 -12.91 2.34
N THR A 10 -5.42 -13.19 1.07
CA THR A 10 -4.12 -12.99 0.48
C THR A 10 -4.00 -11.53 0.09
N SER A 11 -3.07 -10.80 0.73
CA SER A 11 -2.72 -9.46 0.30
C SER A 11 -2.08 -9.57 -1.08
N ALA A 12 -2.76 -9.08 -2.11
CA ALA A 12 -2.18 -9.00 -3.44
C ALA A 12 -1.02 -7.99 -3.38
N CYS A 13 0.19 -8.48 -3.25
CA CYS A 13 1.38 -7.68 -3.32
C CYS A 13 1.90 -7.67 -4.76
N MET A 14 2.07 -6.49 -5.28
CA MET A 14 2.57 -6.24 -6.63
C MET A 14 3.72 -5.25 -6.57
N PHE A 15 4.81 -5.47 -7.31
CA PHE A 15 6.11 -4.86 -7.02
C PHE A 15 6.90 -4.29 -8.24
N VAL A 16 7.25 -3.00 -8.29
CA VAL A 16 8.23 -2.30 -9.18
C VAL A 16 8.99 -1.22 -8.39
N VAL A 17 10.19 -0.91 -8.77
CA VAL A 17 11.07 0.03 -8.08
C VAL A 17 10.86 1.48 -8.51
N ILE A 18 10.75 2.39 -7.55
CA ILE A 18 10.87 3.83 -7.78
C ILE A 18 12.25 4.27 -7.31
N PRO A 19 13.19 4.65 -8.22
CA PRO A 19 14.49 5.15 -7.82
C PRO A 19 14.35 6.54 -7.18
N HIS A 20 15.19 6.81 -6.20
CA HIS A 20 15.33 8.14 -5.62
C HIS A 20 15.85 9.09 -6.69
N VAL A 21 14.99 9.95 -7.22
CA VAL A 21 15.41 11.03 -8.13
C VAL A 21 15.99 12.17 -7.29
N VAL A 22 17.30 12.25 -7.21
CA VAL A 22 17.97 13.47 -6.74
C VAL A 22 17.70 14.56 -7.78
N PRO A 23 17.16 15.73 -7.42
CA PRO A 23 16.96 16.82 -8.37
C PRO A 23 18.32 17.25 -8.91
N ARG A 24 18.54 17.07 -10.21
CA ARG A 24 19.59 17.78 -10.92
C ARG A 24 19.05 19.15 -11.29
N ASP A 25 19.83 20.16 -10.99
CA ASP A 25 19.53 21.56 -11.14
C ASP A 25 18.86 21.94 -12.47
N GLY A 26 17.78 22.73 -12.38
CA GLY A 26 17.40 23.65 -13.48
C GLY A 26 16.14 23.37 -14.26
N CYS A 27 15.11 22.70 -13.72
CA CYS A 27 13.79 22.72 -14.34
C CYS A 27 12.71 22.98 -13.27
N ALA A 28 11.90 24.01 -13.46
CA ALA A 28 10.78 24.36 -12.59
C ALA A 28 9.79 23.19 -12.53
N LYS A 29 9.95 22.32 -11.55
CA LYS A 29 8.97 21.27 -11.22
C LYS A 29 7.91 21.96 -10.40
N THR A 30 6.67 21.81 -10.82
CA THR A 30 5.50 22.08 -9.98
C THR A 30 5.65 21.17 -8.77
N GLU A 31 6.09 21.71 -7.65
CA GLU A 31 6.18 20.99 -6.39
C GLU A 31 4.77 20.56 -6.00
N MET A 32 4.54 19.25 -6.05
CA MET A 32 3.33 18.65 -5.54
C MET A 32 3.48 18.63 -4.00
N LEU A 33 3.11 19.74 -3.37
CA LEU A 33 3.06 19.85 -1.93
C LEU A 33 1.96 18.93 -1.38
N CYS A 34 2.34 17.74 -0.96
CA CYS A 34 1.53 16.95 -0.04
C CYS A 34 1.49 17.69 1.30
N VAL A 35 0.41 18.40 1.58
CA VAL A 35 0.24 19.05 2.88
C VAL A 35 -0.39 18.04 3.84
N TRP A 36 0.40 17.64 4.81
CA TRP A 36 0.00 16.77 5.90
C TRP A 36 -0.79 17.59 6.93
N GLN A 37 -2.11 17.43 6.97
CA GLN A 37 -2.89 18.03 8.05
C GLN A 37 -2.68 17.25 9.35
N ASN A 38 -1.75 17.74 10.14
CA ASN A 38 -1.58 17.41 11.55
C ASN A 38 -1.51 18.70 12.37
N GLU A 39 -2.51 19.55 12.25
CA GLU A 39 -2.63 20.70 13.16
C GLU A 39 -3.02 20.21 14.55
N GLY A 40 -2.12 20.40 15.50
CA GLY A 40 -2.39 20.31 16.92
C GLY A 40 -1.62 19.27 17.75
N VAL A 41 -0.58 18.61 17.23
CA VAL A 41 0.00 17.45 17.97
C VAL A 41 1.54 17.45 18.09
N THR A 42 2.24 18.55 17.86
CA THR A 42 3.71 18.53 17.86
C THR A 42 4.31 18.11 19.22
N ILE A 43 3.74 18.55 20.34
CA ILE A 43 4.23 18.21 21.70
C ILE A 43 3.87 16.77 22.08
N LEU A 44 2.63 16.35 21.78
CA LEU A 44 2.19 14.97 22.04
C LEU A 44 2.88 13.95 21.12
N ARG A 45 3.25 14.34 19.90
CA ARG A 45 4.07 13.51 18.97
C ARG A 45 5.46 13.24 19.52
N SER A 46 6.15 14.26 20.07
CA SER A 46 7.46 14.08 20.68
C SER A 46 7.38 13.13 21.88
N LEU A 47 6.35 13.24 22.72
CA LEU A 47 6.15 12.33 23.86
C LEU A 47 5.79 10.90 23.40
N ARG A 48 4.99 10.73 22.34
CA ARG A 48 4.67 9.43 21.77
C ARG A 48 5.92 8.75 21.17
N GLY A 49 6.82 9.51 20.52
CA GLY A 49 8.08 9.01 20.01
C GLY A 49 8.99 8.49 21.13
N MET A 50 8.98 9.12 22.32
CA MET A 50 9.77 8.68 23.47
C MET A 50 9.22 7.41 24.16
N MET A 51 7.94 7.05 23.92
CA MET A 51 7.30 5.86 24.50
C MET A 51 7.26 4.68 23.53
N ARG A 52 7.87 4.75 22.36
CA ARG A 52 7.92 3.66 21.40
C ARG A 52 8.80 2.54 21.93
N SER A 53 8.25 1.34 22.04
CA SER A 53 9.02 0.13 22.38
C SER A 53 9.91 -0.35 21.23
N ASP A 54 9.58 -0.01 20.00
CA ASP A 54 10.33 -0.33 18.77
C ASP A 54 10.67 0.95 18.01
N PRO A 55 11.96 1.21 17.72
CA PRO A 55 12.40 2.40 16.97
C PRO A 55 11.88 2.41 15.51
N ASN A 56 11.46 1.27 15.00
CA ASN A 56 10.92 1.13 13.65
C ASN A 56 9.38 1.18 13.59
N ALA A 57 8.70 1.33 14.74
CA ALA A 57 7.24 1.41 14.76
C ALA A 57 6.74 2.55 13.86
N ILE A 58 5.79 2.22 12.96
CA ILE A 58 5.23 3.17 12.02
C ILE A 58 4.14 4.00 12.70
N ASP A 59 4.26 5.32 12.63
CA ASP A 59 3.23 6.25 13.10
C ASP A 59 2.24 6.51 11.96
N VAL A 60 1.26 5.64 11.86
CA VAL A 60 0.30 5.68 10.76
C VAL A 60 -0.54 6.96 10.86
N PRO A 61 -0.54 7.82 9.82
CA PRO A 61 -1.32 9.05 9.82
C PRO A 61 -2.81 8.73 9.77
N ARG A 62 -3.63 9.68 10.26
CA ARG A 62 -5.09 9.54 10.20
C ARG A 62 -5.59 9.40 8.76
N PHE A 63 -4.97 10.12 7.84
CA PHE A 63 -5.15 10.00 6.40
C PHE A 63 -3.97 10.62 5.65
N ILE A 64 -3.79 10.21 4.39
CA ILE A 64 -2.86 10.78 3.42
C ILE A 64 -3.68 11.25 2.23
N GLN A 65 -3.56 12.51 1.85
CA GLN A 65 -4.23 13.07 0.67
C GLN A 65 -3.37 14.15 0.04
N ALA A 66 -3.58 14.39 -1.26
CA ALA A 66 -2.97 15.50 -1.96
C ALA A 66 -3.98 16.66 -2.08
N HIS A 67 -3.50 17.89 -1.96
CA HIS A 67 -4.30 19.08 -2.18
C HIS A 67 -4.24 19.55 -3.65
N GLY A 68 -5.38 20.03 -4.16
CA GLY A 68 -5.45 20.69 -5.47
C GLY A 68 -5.33 19.77 -6.69
N LEU A 69 -5.47 18.46 -6.54
CA LEU A 69 -5.36 17.50 -7.64
C LEU A 69 -6.75 17.11 -8.20
N HIS A 70 -6.74 16.71 -9.49
CA HIS A 70 -7.94 16.26 -10.20
C HIS A 70 -8.44 14.88 -9.78
N VAL A 71 -7.71 14.16 -8.93
CA VAL A 71 -8.06 12.81 -8.44
C VAL A 71 -8.25 12.85 -6.93
N PRO A 72 -9.46 13.08 -6.44
CA PRO A 72 -9.74 13.26 -5.01
C PRO A 72 -9.87 11.91 -4.31
N ILE A 73 -8.76 11.25 -4.04
CA ILE A 73 -8.71 10.07 -3.17
C ILE A 73 -8.04 10.39 -1.85
N ILE A 74 -8.38 9.61 -0.85
CA ILE A 74 -7.78 9.63 0.49
C ILE A 74 -7.26 8.23 0.77
N LEU A 75 -6.06 8.13 1.32
CA LEU A 75 -5.56 6.91 1.94
C LEU A 75 -5.81 7.01 3.44
N ARG A 76 -6.60 6.11 4.00
CA ARG A 76 -6.83 6.05 5.44
C ARG A 76 -6.65 4.63 5.98
N PRO A 77 -6.20 4.47 7.23
CA PRO A 77 -6.13 3.15 7.84
C PRO A 77 -7.49 2.46 7.83
N LEU A 78 -7.50 1.15 7.52
CA LEU A 78 -8.69 0.32 7.68
C LEU A 78 -9.01 0.14 9.17
N THR A 79 -10.28 0.09 9.51
CA THR A 79 -10.80 -0.19 10.85
C THR A 79 -11.72 -1.40 10.84
N THR A 80 -12.09 -1.91 12.01
CA THR A 80 -13.05 -3.01 12.09
C THR A 80 -14.43 -2.65 11.56
N ASP A 81 -14.77 -1.35 11.55
CA ASP A 81 -16.07 -0.84 11.07
C ASP A 81 -16.16 -0.89 9.53
N ASP A 82 -15.04 -1.05 8.84
CA ASP A 82 -14.98 -1.18 7.37
C ASP A 82 -15.35 -2.60 6.87
N CYS A 83 -15.61 -3.54 7.77
CA CYS A 83 -15.76 -4.95 7.47
C CYS A 83 -16.77 -5.22 6.35
N ASP A 84 -17.96 -4.68 6.48
CA ASP A 84 -19.06 -4.96 5.53
C ASP A 84 -18.78 -4.33 4.16
N GLU A 85 -18.37 -3.07 4.14
CA GLU A 85 -18.06 -2.37 2.89
C GLU A 85 -16.83 -2.96 2.19
N TRP A 86 -15.76 -3.24 2.94
CA TRP A 86 -14.55 -3.84 2.35
C TRP A 86 -14.84 -5.21 1.76
N ASN A 87 -15.59 -6.06 2.46
CA ASN A 87 -15.99 -7.37 1.98
C ASN A 87 -16.87 -7.27 0.73
N GLU A 88 -17.85 -6.37 0.70
CA GLU A 88 -18.70 -6.14 -0.47
C GLU A 88 -17.84 -5.78 -1.68
N VAL A 89 -16.93 -4.82 -1.54
CA VAL A 89 -16.04 -4.38 -2.62
C VAL A 89 -15.11 -5.51 -3.05
N ARG A 90 -14.56 -6.26 -2.10
CA ARG A 90 -13.63 -7.36 -2.38
C ARG A 90 -14.32 -8.50 -3.13
N TRP A 91 -15.54 -8.90 -2.72
CA TRP A 91 -16.28 -10.00 -3.34
C TRP A 91 -16.69 -9.70 -4.77
N ARG A 92 -17.23 -8.52 -5.01
CA ARG A 92 -17.64 -8.17 -6.38
C ARG A 92 -16.46 -8.06 -7.35
N ASN A 93 -15.24 -7.99 -6.84
CA ASN A 93 -14.02 -7.94 -7.62
C ASN A 93 -13.24 -9.26 -7.60
N ASP A 94 -13.83 -10.38 -7.17
CA ASP A 94 -13.11 -11.64 -7.03
C ASP A 94 -12.49 -12.10 -8.36
N ASP A 95 -13.28 -12.16 -9.43
CA ASP A 95 -12.79 -12.54 -10.77
C ASP A 95 -11.75 -11.57 -11.33
N TRP A 96 -11.86 -10.27 -10.97
CA TRP A 96 -10.93 -9.22 -11.40
C TRP A 96 -9.58 -9.31 -10.69
N LEU A 97 -9.56 -9.70 -9.43
CA LEU A 97 -8.37 -9.71 -8.56
C LEU A 97 -7.70 -11.07 -8.49
N LYS A 98 -8.48 -12.14 -8.52
CA LYS A 98 -8.02 -13.53 -8.38
C LYS A 98 -6.81 -13.90 -9.26
N PRO A 99 -6.68 -13.47 -10.54
CA PRO A 99 -5.50 -13.77 -11.34
C PRO A 99 -4.18 -13.24 -10.76
N TRP A 100 -4.25 -12.24 -9.88
CA TRP A 100 -3.11 -11.49 -9.36
C TRP A 100 -2.84 -11.74 -7.87
N GLU A 101 -3.63 -12.60 -7.23
CA GLU A 101 -3.51 -12.84 -5.80
C GLU A 101 -2.32 -13.72 -5.45
N SER A 102 -1.41 -13.14 -4.65
CA SER A 102 -0.37 -13.91 -3.98
C SER A 102 -0.92 -14.58 -2.72
N GLY A 103 -0.36 -15.73 -2.34
CA GLY A 103 -0.78 -16.49 -1.18
C GLY A 103 0.38 -17.12 -0.45
N ASP A 104 0.14 -17.55 0.79
CA ASP A 104 1.08 -18.38 1.53
C ASP A 104 0.83 -19.86 1.15
N PRO A 105 1.81 -20.54 0.52
CA PRO A 105 1.64 -21.95 0.12
C PRO A 105 1.60 -22.93 1.30
N VAL A 106 2.00 -22.49 2.49
CA VAL A 106 2.15 -23.37 3.68
C VAL A 106 0.98 -23.17 4.65
N HIS A 107 0.63 -21.96 4.94
CA HIS A 107 -0.31 -21.66 6.03
C HIS A 107 -1.68 -21.18 5.56
N GLY A 108 -1.97 -21.16 4.30
CA GLY A 108 -3.25 -20.74 3.72
C GLY A 108 -4.02 -19.69 4.54
N ALA A 109 -4.59 -18.71 3.96
CA ALA A 109 -5.26 -17.66 4.74
C ALA A 109 -6.65 -18.11 5.23
N SER A 110 -6.79 -18.26 6.53
CA SER A 110 -8.06 -18.50 7.22
C SER A 110 -8.23 -17.53 8.37
N MET A 111 -8.39 -16.25 8.04
CA MET A 111 -8.45 -15.17 9.02
C MET A 111 -9.68 -14.31 8.71
N SER A 112 -10.46 -13.94 9.73
CA SER A 112 -11.54 -12.97 9.56
C SER A 112 -10.99 -11.55 9.32
N PHE A 113 -11.81 -10.67 8.72
CA PHE A 113 -11.42 -9.29 8.49
C PHE A 113 -10.93 -8.59 9.77
N ASN A 114 -11.64 -8.82 10.87
CA ASN A 114 -11.27 -8.19 12.16
C ASN A 114 -9.93 -8.71 12.73
N GLU A 115 -9.65 -9.99 12.56
CA GLU A 115 -8.34 -10.56 12.95
C GLU A 115 -7.24 -10.01 12.05
N TRP A 116 -7.49 -9.90 10.76
CA TRP A 116 -6.56 -9.29 9.80
C TRP A 116 -6.26 -7.83 10.13
N VAL A 117 -7.27 -7.00 10.43
CA VAL A 117 -7.06 -5.61 10.86
C VAL A 117 -6.23 -5.53 12.14
N ARG A 118 -6.45 -6.45 13.12
CA ARG A 118 -5.62 -6.50 14.34
C ARG A 118 -4.18 -6.90 14.03
N ALA A 119 -3.96 -7.85 13.09
CA ALA A 119 -2.63 -8.23 12.65
C ALA A 119 -1.91 -7.05 11.97
N MET A 120 -2.62 -6.23 11.16
CA MET A 120 -2.06 -5.01 10.58
C MET A 120 -1.60 -4.01 11.66
N ARG A 121 -2.37 -3.82 12.74
CA ARG A 121 -1.93 -3.00 13.88
C ARG A 121 -0.67 -3.54 14.56
N CYS A 122 -0.48 -4.86 14.55
CA CYS A 122 0.76 -5.48 15.03
C CYS A 122 1.93 -5.16 14.09
N ASN A 123 1.73 -5.32 12.78
CA ASN A 123 2.75 -5.00 11.77
C ASN A 123 3.20 -3.53 11.84
N GLU A 124 2.26 -2.60 12.03
CA GLU A 124 2.56 -1.17 12.20
C GLU A 124 3.44 -0.92 13.45
N ARG A 125 3.11 -1.55 14.58
CA ARG A 125 3.92 -1.45 15.80
C ARG A 125 5.32 -2.03 15.64
N ASN A 126 5.45 -3.11 14.87
CA ASN A 126 6.71 -3.78 14.60
C ASN A 126 7.47 -3.16 13.41
N GLY A 127 6.91 -2.16 12.74
CA GLY A 127 7.52 -1.53 11.58
C GLY A 127 7.55 -2.37 10.31
N THR A 128 6.80 -3.48 10.25
CA THR A 128 6.91 -4.45 9.15
C THR A 128 5.94 -4.21 8.01
N GLY A 129 4.93 -3.35 8.21
CA GLY A 129 3.98 -3.02 7.15
C GLY A 129 2.81 -2.16 7.62
N VAL A 130 2.09 -1.61 6.66
CA VAL A 130 0.89 -0.79 6.85
C VAL A 130 -0.09 -1.04 5.70
N VAL A 131 -1.38 -0.92 5.97
CA VAL A 131 -2.44 -1.04 4.96
C VAL A 131 -3.41 0.13 5.08
N PHE A 132 -3.75 0.71 3.92
CA PHE A 132 -4.73 1.78 3.80
C PHE A 132 -5.88 1.38 2.88
N ALA A 133 -7.09 1.80 3.22
CA ALA A 133 -8.17 1.90 2.24
C ALA A 133 -7.83 3.03 1.26
N ILE A 134 -8.12 2.82 -0.02
CA ILE A 134 -8.23 3.89 -1.01
C ILE A 134 -9.69 4.32 -0.97
N GLU A 135 -9.94 5.53 -0.48
CA GLU A 135 -11.28 6.08 -0.35
C GLU A 135 -11.53 7.18 -1.36
N HIS A 136 -12.73 7.22 -1.93
CA HIS A 136 -13.21 8.28 -2.81
C HIS A 136 -14.66 8.63 -2.43
N HIS A 137 -14.90 9.90 -2.08
CA HIS A 137 -16.21 10.40 -1.63
C HIS A 137 -16.83 9.55 -0.50
N GLY A 138 -16.03 9.19 0.51
CA GLY A 138 -16.49 8.41 1.67
C GLY A 138 -16.76 6.92 1.37
N ARG A 139 -16.34 6.41 0.21
CA ARG A 139 -16.51 5.01 -0.18
C ARG A 139 -15.17 4.35 -0.47
N ILE A 140 -15.02 3.11 -0.02
CA ILE A 140 -13.85 2.28 -0.34
C ILE A 140 -13.89 1.92 -1.82
N VAL A 141 -12.85 2.30 -2.55
CA VAL A 141 -12.67 1.99 -3.99
C VAL A 141 -11.46 1.10 -4.25
N GLY A 142 -10.75 0.70 -3.20
CA GLY A 142 -9.57 -0.17 -3.29
C GLY A 142 -8.79 -0.19 -2.00
N GLN A 143 -7.60 -0.76 -2.08
CA GLN A 143 -6.66 -0.90 -0.97
C GLN A 143 -5.24 -0.70 -1.49
N ILE A 144 -4.38 -0.18 -0.63
CA ILE A 144 -2.94 -0.09 -0.88
C ILE A 144 -2.19 -0.49 0.40
N SER A 145 -1.09 -1.19 0.24
CA SER A 145 -0.24 -1.64 1.34
C SER A 145 1.22 -1.33 1.09
N LEU A 146 1.96 -1.15 2.17
CA LEU A 146 3.42 -1.17 2.20
C LEU A 146 3.81 -2.31 3.12
N GLY A 147 4.56 -3.27 2.63
CA GLY A 147 4.98 -4.46 3.38
C GLY A 147 6.43 -4.83 3.10
N ALA A 148 6.87 -6.00 3.60
CA ALA A 148 8.24 -6.47 3.46
C ALA A 148 9.30 -5.39 3.75
N ILE A 149 9.05 -4.56 4.77
CA ILE A 149 9.92 -3.42 5.08
C ILE A 149 11.23 -3.94 5.65
N CYS A 150 12.32 -3.64 4.98
CA CYS A 150 13.69 -3.90 5.42
C CYS A 150 14.37 -2.60 5.80
N TYR A 151 14.81 -2.50 7.04
CA TYR A 151 15.57 -1.36 7.55
C TYR A 151 17.10 -1.54 7.37
N GLY A 152 17.89 -0.74 8.07
CA GLY A 152 19.35 -0.78 7.98
C GLY A 152 19.85 -0.22 6.65
N ALA A 153 20.75 -0.93 6.00
CA ALA A 153 21.39 -0.46 4.76
C ALA A 153 20.46 -0.47 3.55
N MET A 154 19.38 -1.24 3.57
CA MET A 154 18.44 -1.33 2.43
C MET A 154 17.38 -0.24 2.49
N ARG A 155 16.74 -0.02 3.63
CA ARG A 155 15.60 0.90 3.81
C ARG A 155 14.62 0.83 2.65
N THR A 156 14.17 -0.38 2.33
CA THR A 156 13.26 -0.67 1.24
C THR A 156 11.92 -1.18 1.77
N GLY A 157 10.89 -1.01 1.01
CA GLY A 157 9.55 -1.54 1.27
C GLY A 157 8.80 -1.74 -0.03
N VAL A 158 7.76 -2.49 0.09
CA VAL A 158 7.07 -3.17 -0.96
C VAL A 158 5.64 -2.69 -1.04
N VAL A 159 5.21 -2.12 -2.17
CA VAL A 159 3.85 -1.62 -2.39
C VAL A 159 2.98 -2.66 -3.09
N GLY A 160 1.85 -3.01 -2.46
CA GLY A 160 0.79 -3.76 -3.10
C GLY A 160 -0.51 -2.94 -3.17
N TYR A 161 -1.29 -3.07 -4.23
CA TYR A 161 -2.55 -2.35 -4.37
C TYR A 161 -3.55 -3.08 -5.27
N TRP A 162 -4.81 -2.75 -5.05
CA TRP A 162 -5.89 -3.07 -5.98
C TRP A 162 -6.95 -1.97 -5.96
N VAL A 163 -7.70 -1.86 -7.04
CA VAL A 163 -8.81 -0.91 -7.20
C VAL A 163 -10.03 -1.66 -7.75
N ASP A 164 -11.21 -1.31 -7.28
CA ASP A 164 -12.49 -1.79 -7.82
C ASP A 164 -12.51 -1.62 -9.35
N GLU A 165 -12.86 -2.68 -10.09
CA GLU A 165 -12.93 -2.69 -11.55
C GLU A 165 -13.75 -1.51 -12.10
N ARG A 166 -14.87 -1.18 -11.43
CA ARG A 166 -15.75 -0.06 -11.78
C ARG A 166 -15.09 1.31 -11.64
N CYS A 167 -13.96 1.35 -10.93
CA CYS A 167 -13.15 2.54 -10.70
C CYS A 167 -11.83 2.52 -11.49
N ALA A 168 -11.58 1.45 -12.26
CA ALA A 168 -10.37 1.33 -13.06
C ALA A 168 -10.27 2.45 -14.13
N GLY A 169 -9.06 2.83 -14.49
CA GLY A 169 -8.82 3.87 -15.51
C GLY A 169 -8.99 5.31 -15.02
N ARG A 170 -9.49 5.54 -13.80
CA ARG A 170 -9.72 6.90 -13.24
C ARG A 170 -8.47 7.53 -12.60
N GLY A 171 -7.33 6.85 -12.61
CA GLY A 171 -6.09 7.36 -12.03
C GLY A 171 -5.96 7.11 -10.52
N TYR A 172 -6.85 6.36 -9.89
CA TYR A 172 -6.81 6.14 -8.44
C TYR A 172 -5.59 5.33 -8.01
N ALA A 173 -5.25 4.24 -8.72
CA ALA A 173 -4.09 3.42 -8.37
C ALA A 173 -2.76 4.20 -8.46
N PRO A 174 -2.41 4.88 -9.59
CA PRO A 174 -1.17 5.66 -9.61
C PRO A 174 -1.15 6.78 -8.58
N MET A 175 -2.29 7.45 -8.30
CA MET A 175 -2.35 8.46 -7.25
C MET A 175 -2.09 7.85 -5.86
N ALA A 176 -2.71 6.71 -5.55
CA ALA A 176 -2.51 6.02 -4.29
C ALA A 176 -1.04 5.59 -4.09
N VAL A 177 -0.41 5.06 -5.15
CA VAL A 177 1.01 4.69 -5.12
C VAL A 177 1.90 5.91 -4.86
N THR A 178 1.65 7.04 -5.55
CA THR A 178 2.40 8.28 -5.34
C THR A 178 2.26 8.77 -3.89
N LEU A 179 1.03 8.87 -3.38
CA LEU A 179 0.78 9.31 -2.01
C LEU A 179 1.46 8.43 -0.96
N LEU A 180 1.40 7.11 -1.14
CA LEU A 180 2.04 6.17 -0.23
C LEU A 180 3.56 6.27 -0.31
N ALA A 181 4.13 6.36 -1.52
CA ALA A 181 5.57 6.47 -1.72
C ALA A 181 6.12 7.78 -1.12
N ASP A 182 5.46 8.91 -1.37
CA ASP A 182 5.85 10.20 -0.81
C ASP A 182 5.86 10.16 0.73
N TRP A 183 4.79 9.62 1.33
CA TRP A 183 4.75 9.45 2.78
C TRP A 183 5.83 8.49 3.29
N ALA A 184 6.04 7.37 2.62
CA ALA A 184 6.97 6.35 3.07
C ALA A 184 8.44 6.78 2.96
N MET A 185 8.77 7.63 1.98
CA MET A 185 10.15 8.05 1.69
C MET A 185 10.52 9.40 2.31
N PHE A 186 9.57 10.35 2.38
CA PHE A 186 9.88 11.74 2.68
C PHE A 186 9.21 12.29 3.94
N ASP A 187 8.10 11.70 4.40
CA ASP A 187 7.44 12.17 5.63
C ASP A 187 8.22 11.70 6.87
N PRO A 188 8.58 12.62 7.80
CA PRO A 188 9.26 12.24 9.04
C PRO A 188 8.46 11.28 9.94
N SER A 189 7.13 11.19 9.77
CA SER A 189 6.28 10.23 10.48
C SER A 189 6.21 8.87 9.82
N GLY A 190 6.61 8.78 8.56
CA GLY A 190 6.69 7.55 7.80
C GLY A 190 7.91 6.70 8.16
N PRO A 191 8.07 5.54 7.53
CA PRO A 191 9.21 4.66 7.76
C PRO A 191 10.54 5.19 7.20
N GLN A 192 10.54 6.33 6.50
CA GLN A 192 11.71 6.99 5.91
C GLN A 192 12.53 6.03 5.03
N LEU A 193 11.89 5.38 4.10
CA LEU A 193 12.54 4.46 3.19
C LEU A 193 13.39 5.21 2.15
N HIS A 194 14.47 4.55 1.75
CA HIS A 194 15.27 5.01 0.61
C HIS A 194 14.66 4.57 -0.73
N ARG A 195 13.89 3.47 -0.69
CA ARG A 195 13.42 2.79 -1.90
C ARG A 195 12.05 2.16 -1.66
N VAL A 196 11.19 2.24 -2.67
CA VAL A 196 9.89 1.57 -2.73
C VAL A 196 9.84 0.71 -3.98
N GLU A 197 9.39 -0.54 -3.82
CA GLU A 197 9.31 -1.53 -4.90
C GLU A 197 7.84 -1.86 -5.22
N ILE A 198 7.54 -2.16 -6.49
CA ILE A 198 6.28 -2.73 -6.96
C ILE A 198 6.63 -3.94 -7.82
N ASP A 199 6.50 -5.21 -7.39
CA ASP A 199 6.72 -6.39 -8.25
C ASP A 199 5.39 -6.75 -8.94
N LEU A 200 5.42 -7.11 -10.19
CA LEU A 200 4.21 -7.44 -10.94
C LEU A 200 4.43 -8.66 -11.83
N LEU A 201 3.37 -9.41 -12.04
CA LEU A 201 3.38 -10.49 -13.03
C LEU A 201 3.60 -9.89 -14.42
N PRO A 202 4.47 -10.48 -15.27
CA PRO A 202 4.80 -9.93 -16.60
C PRO A 202 3.58 -9.69 -17.48
N GLU A 203 2.52 -10.47 -17.33
CA GLU A 203 1.26 -10.33 -18.04
C GLU A 203 0.31 -9.29 -17.44
N ASN A 204 0.63 -8.68 -16.31
CA ASN A 204 -0.21 -7.66 -15.70
C ASN A 204 0.01 -6.26 -16.28
N GLU A 205 -0.41 -6.10 -17.53
CA GLU A 205 -0.28 -4.84 -18.28
C GLU A 205 -0.91 -3.63 -17.56
N ARG A 206 -1.95 -3.86 -16.74
CA ARG A 206 -2.60 -2.77 -15.99
C ARG A 206 -1.67 -2.20 -14.94
N SER A 207 -1.04 -3.07 -14.18
CA SER A 207 -0.10 -2.64 -13.17
C SER A 207 1.17 -2.08 -13.76
N ARG A 208 1.67 -2.64 -14.85
CA ARG A 208 2.79 -2.07 -15.58
C ARG A 208 2.52 -0.61 -15.98
N LYS A 209 1.30 -0.31 -16.46
CA LYS A 209 0.89 1.07 -16.78
C LYS A 209 0.85 1.97 -15.55
N VAL A 210 0.48 1.45 -14.38
CA VAL A 210 0.54 2.21 -13.12
C VAL A 210 1.99 2.50 -12.78
N ALA A 211 2.86 1.49 -12.77
CA ALA A 211 4.28 1.61 -12.47
C ALA A 211 4.97 2.67 -13.36
N LEU A 212 4.75 2.58 -14.67
CA LEU A 212 5.28 3.58 -15.63
C LEU A 212 4.74 4.99 -15.35
N LYS A 213 3.46 5.10 -14.99
CA LYS A 213 2.83 6.40 -14.75
C LYS A 213 3.35 7.11 -13.50
N VAL A 214 3.78 6.35 -12.48
CA VAL A 214 4.41 6.91 -11.28
C VAL A 214 5.92 7.10 -11.43
N GLY A 215 6.49 6.81 -12.60
CA GLY A 215 7.90 7.02 -12.89
C GLY A 215 8.82 5.92 -12.39
N ALA A 216 8.29 4.72 -12.15
CA ALA A 216 9.09 3.58 -11.74
C ALA A 216 10.01 3.09 -12.87
N SER A 217 11.19 2.62 -12.51
CA SER A 217 12.18 2.05 -13.44
C SER A 217 12.14 0.53 -13.39
N TYR A 218 12.14 -0.10 -14.56
CA TYR A 218 12.29 -1.55 -14.65
C TYR A 218 13.72 -1.97 -14.27
N GLU A 219 13.86 -2.92 -13.35
CA GLU A 219 15.16 -3.40 -12.88
C GLU A 219 15.46 -4.86 -13.23
N GLY A 220 14.49 -5.58 -13.75
CA GLY A 220 14.70 -6.94 -14.21
C GLY A 220 13.62 -7.93 -13.80
N MET A 221 13.85 -9.20 -14.14
CA MET A 221 12.95 -10.33 -13.88
C MET A 221 13.45 -11.17 -12.69
N ARG A 222 12.63 -11.35 -11.69
CA ARG A 222 12.86 -12.28 -10.59
C ARG A 222 12.15 -13.60 -10.86
N LYS A 223 12.93 -14.68 -11.01
CA LYS A 223 12.41 -16.01 -11.36
C LYS A 223 11.79 -16.70 -10.16
N ALA A 224 10.60 -17.33 -10.36
CA ALA A 224 9.87 -18.07 -9.33
C ALA A 224 9.77 -17.31 -7.99
N TYR A 225 9.45 -16.02 -8.06
CA TYR A 225 9.64 -15.08 -6.95
C TYR A 225 8.50 -15.13 -5.93
N MET A 226 7.25 -15.15 -6.39
CA MET A 226 6.08 -15.19 -5.52
C MET A 226 5.12 -16.31 -5.88
N PHE A 227 4.43 -16.81 -4.85
CA PHE A 227 3.38 -17.80 -5.01
C PHE A 227 2.06 -17.11 -5.36
N VAL A 228 1.59 -17.31 -6.59
CA VAL A 228 0.37 -16.72 -7.13
C VAL A 228 -0.47 -17.82 -7.77
N ASN A 229 -1.74 -17.91 -7.40
CA ASN A 229 -2.67 -18.91 -7.94
C ASN A 229 -2.11 -20.35 -7.94
N GLY A 230 -1.54 -20.76 -6.83
CA GLY A 230 -1.05 -22.14 -6.66
C GLY A 230 0.29 -22.45 -7.33
N GLN A 231 1.01 -21.46 -7.82
CA GLN A 231 2.30 -21.63 -8.50
C GLN A 231 3.30 -20.53 -8.12
N TRP A 232 4.58 -20.90 -8.07
CA TRP A 232 5.66 -19.92 -8.02
C TRP A 232 5.79 -19.23 -9.38
N ARG A 233 5.62 -17.91 -9.40
CA ARG A 233 5.57 -17.12 -10.63
C ARG A 233 6.72 -16.14 -10.70
N ASP A 234 7.16 -15.88 -11.94
CA ASP A 234 8.13 -14.82 -12.23
C ASP A 234 7.48 -13.45 -12.03
N HIS A 235 8.27 -12.48 -11.56
CA HIS A 235 7.86 -11.08 -11.40
C HIS A 235 8.92 -10.15 -11.99
N GLU A 236 8.48 -9.03 -12.50
CA GLU A 236 9.33 -7.91 -12.93
C GLU A 236 9.12 -6.70 -12.02
#